data_161470d87a57c7e7e6d7070b2397e564
#
_entry.id   161470d87a57c7e7e6d7070b2397e564
#
_cell.length_a   1.000
_cell.length_b   1.000
_cell.length_c   1.000
_cell.angle_alpha   90.00
_cell.angle_beta   90.00
_cell.angle_gamma   90.00
#
_symmetry.space_group_name_H-M   'P 1'
#
loop_
_entity.id
_entity.type
_entity.pdbx_description
1 polymer ?
#
loop_
_entity_poly.entity_id
_entity_poly.type
_entity_poly.pdbx_seq_one_letter_code
_entity_poly.pdbx_strand_id
1 'polypeptide(L)'
;MKVLHTSDWHLGQQFYEHSRFDEHQAFLAWLTDTLVSEQIDLLLVAGDIYHTATPPASAENQLYQFIKTTKQHCPDLHIVIIAGNHDSANRIMAAKPLLAQFDTHVVGRFDSNAPHEVVLPISTKNGDANVVAMPFLRSSDLSSYNRQQEQPLSYNQAVALAYKDALQAASELPNAPLIAMGHLHAKGGDISSDSERNLVIGGEDAISASIFTDQPDYVALGHLHKAQTVAKKE
;
A
#
# COMPACT_ATOMS: atom_id res chain seq x y z
N MET A 1 9.88 9.49 -15.05
CA MET A 1 8.60 9.20 -14.35
C MET A 1 8.55 9.96 -13.03
N LYS A 2 7.43 10.64 -12.72
CA LYS A 2 7.17 11.26 -11.41
C LYS A 2 6.22 10.39 -10.60
N VAL A 3 6.58 10.13 -9.35
CA VAL A 3 5.81 9.27 -8.43
C VAL A 3 5.32 10.10 -7.26
N LEU A 4 4.05 9.95 -6.89
CA LEU A 4 3.49 10.50 -5.66
C LEU A 4 3.12 9.34 -4.73
N HIS A 5 3.54 9.42 -3.47
CA HIS A 5 3.24 8.44 -2.43
C HIS A 5 2.34 9.05 -1.36
N THR A 6 1.28 8.36 -1.01
CA THR A 6 0.34 8.69 0.06
C THR A 6 -0.14 7.41 0.75
N SER A 7 -0.73 7.52 1.94
CA SER A 7 -1.29 6.40 2.70
C SER A 7 -2.29 6.90 3.74
N ASP A 8 -2.93 5.97 4.44
CA ASP A 8 -3.70 6.22 5.67
C ASP A 8 -4.80 7.28 5.50
N TRP A 9 -5.60 7.13 4.45
CA TRP A 9 -6.70 8.05 4.14
C TRP A 9 -7.86 7.92 5.13
N HIS A 10 -8.10 6.72 5.64
CA HIS A 10 -9.15 6.41 6.60
C HIS A 10 -10.53 6.97 6.21
N LEU A 11 -10.91 6.84 4.93
CA LEU A 11 -12.20 7.28 4.45
C LEU A 11 -13.33 6.67 5.30
N GLY A 12 -14.29 7.51 5.68
CA GLY A 12 -15.39 7.12 6.57
C GLY A 12 -15.07 7.25 8.07
N GLN A 13 -13.88 7.75 8.44
CA GLN A 13 -13.56 8.08 9.83
C GLN A 13 -14.51 9.16 10.38
N GLN A 14 -14.80 9.06 11.66
CA GLN A 14 -15.50 10.07 12.42
C GLN A 14 -14.56 10.68 13.48
N PHE A 15 -14.73 11.96 13.77
CA PHE A 15 -14.10 12.62 14.90
C PHE A 15 -15.15 12.79 15.99
N TYR A 16 -15.08 11.99 17.05
CA TYR A 16 -16.16 11.72 17.97
C TYR A 16 -17.40 11.23 17.20
N GLU A 17 -18.50 11.97 17.20
CA GLU A 17 -19.74 11.64 16.47
C GLU A 17 -19.88 12.43 15.14
N HIS A 18 -18.89 13.27 14.79
CA HIS A 18 -18.92 14.10 13.60
C HIS A 18 -18.26 13.38 12.41
N SER A 19 -18.98 13.33 11.30
CA SER A 19 -18.45 12.78 10.04
C SER A 19 -17.33 13.69 9.52
N ARG A 20 -16.23 13.08 9.09
CA ARG A 20 -15.13 13.78 8.39
C ARG A 20 -15.27 13.72 6.86
N PHE A 21 -16.50 13.52 6.39
CA PHE A 21 -16.76 13.37 4.95
C PHE A 21 -16.26 14.58 4.13
N ASP A 22 -16.55 15.79 4.58
CA ASP A 22 -16.20 17.01 3.85
C ASP A 22 -14.69 17.24 3.84
N GLU A 23 -13.99 16.92 4.93
CA GLU A 23 -12.52 17.01 5.01
C GLU A 23 -11.86 16.00 4.07
N HIS A 24 -12.36 14.74 4.04
CA HIS A 24 -11.88 13.73 3.10
C HIS A 24 -12.17 14.15 1.65
N GLN A 25 -13.34 14.73 1.38
CA GLN A 25 -13.67 15.23 0.05
C GLN A 25 -12.74 16.36 -0.38
N ALA A 26 -12.44 17.31 0.51
CA ALA A 26 -11.49 18.40 0.25
C ALA A 26 -10.07 17.87 0.02
N PHE A 27 -9.62 16.88 0.82
CA PHE A 27 -8.33 16.22 0.63
C PHE A 27 -8.23 15.54 -0.74
N LEU A 28 -9.25 14.75 -1.14
CA LEU A 28 -9.23 14.04 -2.42
C LEU A 28 -9.29 15.01 -3.62
N ALA A 29 -9.99 16.13 -3.48
CA ALA A 29 -9.98 17.20 -4.50
C ALA A 29 -8.58 17.83 -4.63
N TRP A 30 -7.98 18.21 -3.50
CA TRP A 30 -6.61 18.73 -3.46
C TRP A 30 -5.60 17.74 -4.05
N LEU A 31 -5.74 16.44 -3.73
CA LEU A 31 -4.87 15.41 -4.28
C LEU A 31 -5.01 15.32 -5.81
N THR A 32 -6.25 15.37 -6.34
CA THR A 32 -6.48 15.39 -7.79
C THR A 32 -5.80 16.61 -8.45
N ASP A 33 -5.97 17.79 -7.87
CA ASP A 33 -5.34 19.01 -8.39
C ASP A 33 -3.80 18.91 -8.36
N THR A 34 -3.24 18.32 -7.32
CA THR A 34 -1.80 18.06 -7.18
C THR A 34 -1.30 17.08 -8.25
N LEU A 35 -2.02 15.97 -8.48
CA LEU A 35 -1.67 14.99 -9.52
C LEU A 35 -1.62 15.64 -10.91
N VAL A 36 -2.56 16.54 -11.20
CA VAL A 36 -2.62 17.29 -12.47
C VAL A 36 -1.47 18.30 -12.56
N SER A 37 -1.33 19.19 -11.58
CA SER A 37 -0.38 20.30 -11.61
C SER A 37 1.07 19.82 -11.63
N GLU A 38 1.37 18.76 -10.89
CA GLU A 38 2.71 18.15 -10.82
C GLU A 38 2.98 17.17 -11.97
N GLN A 39 1.99 16.87 -12.78
CA GLN A 39 2.11 15.89 -13.87
C GLN A 39 2.63 14.53 -13.37
N ILE A 40 1.96 13.98 -12.36
CA ILE A 40 2.33 12.70 -11.76
C ILE A 40 2.00 11.56 -12.72
N ASP A 41 2.93 10.62 -12.87
CA ASP A 41 2.78 9.42 -13.72
C ASP A 41 2.28 8.21 -12.93
N LEU A 42 2.64 8.12 -11.64
CA LEU A 42 2.31 7.00 -10.78
C LEU A 42 1.92 7.49 -9.37
N LEU A 43 0.71 7.14 -8.95
CA LEU A 43 0.23 7.33 -7.59
C LEU A 43 0.32 6.02 -6.82
N LEU A 44 1.04 6.03 -5.69
CA LEU A 44 1.14 4.92 -4.75
C LEU A 44 0.30 5.22 -3.51
N VAL A 45 -0.66 4.35 -3.18
CA VAL A 45 -1.51 4.47 -1.99
C VAL A 45 -1.22 3.27 -1.07
N ALA A 46 -0.41 3.53 -0.03
CA ALA A 46 0.20 2.49 0.80
C ALA A 46 -0.69 2.07 1.99
N GLY A 47 -1.94 1.71 1.72
CA GLY A 47 -2.85 1.08 2.68
C GLY A 47 -3.70 2.04 3.50
N ASP A 48 -4.59 1.46 4.30
CA ASP A 48 -5.60 2.09 5.15
C ASP A 48 -6.44 3.13 4.39
N ILE A 49 -7.01 2.65 3.28
CA ILE A 49 -7.91 3.44 2.44
C ILE A 49 -9.19 3.79 3.20
N TYR A 50 -9.72 2.80 3.91
CA TYR A 50 -10.92 2.94 4.73
C TYR A 50 -10.59 2.87 6.22
N HIS A 51 -11.39 3.56 7.03
CA HIS A 51 -11.23 3.53 8.49
C HIS A 51 -11.63 2.19 9.12
N THR A 52 -12.51 1.44 8.47
CA THR A 52 -12.98 0.12 8.95
C THR A 52 -13.10 -0.88 7.81
N ALA A 53 -13.02 -2.17 8.14
CA ALA A 53 -13.19 -3.27 7.18
C ALA A 53 -14.58 -3.32 6.52
N THR A 54 -15.57 -2.62 7.10
CA THR A 54 -16.90 -2.44 6.53
C THR A 54 -17.18 -0.94 6.45
N PRO A 55 -16.62 -0.25 5.44
CA PRO A 55 -16.81 1.19 5.28
C PRO A 55 -18.27 1.52 4.94
N PRO A 56 -18.75 2.71 5.29
CA PRO A 56 -20.05 3.18 4.81
C PRO A 56 -20.00 3.39 3.28
N ALA A 57 -21.14 3.22 2.60
CA ALA A 57 -21.23 3.39 1.16
C ALA A 57 -20.77 4.79 0.68
N SER A 58 -20.91 5.81 1.51
CA SER A 58 -20.38 7.16 1.22
C SER A 58 -18.88 7.18 1.07
N ALA A 59 -18.13 6.44 1.90
CA ALA A 59 -16.67 6.35 1.82
C ALA A 59 -16.23 5.56 0.56
N GLU A 60 -16.93 4.46 0.23
CA GLU A 60 -16.67 3.73 -1.02
C GLU A 60 -16.93 4.63 -2.24
N ASN A 61 -18.02 5.39 -2.22
CA ASN A 61 -18.33 6.34 -3.27
C ASN A 61 -17.27 7.45 -3.41
N GLN A 62 -16.71 7.96 -2.30
CA GLN A 62 -15.62 8.93 -2.34
C GLN A 62 -14.38 8.37 -3.06
N LEU A 63 -13.98 7.14 -2.76
CA LEU A 63 -12.86 6.49 -3.45
C LEU A 63 -13.11 6.38 -4.96
N TYR A 64 -14.27 5.85 -5.35
CA TYR A 64 -14.56 5.65 -6.77
C TYR A 64 -14.75 6.96 -7.54
N GLN A 65 -15.33 7.98 -6.92
CA GLN A 65 -15.42 9.31 -7.53
C GLN A 65 -14.05 9.97 -7.66
N PHE A 66 -13.17 9.81 -6.66
CA PHE A 66 -11.78 10.26 -6.77
C PHE A 66 -11.09 9.61 -7.97
N ILE A 67 -11.09 8.26 -8.07
CA ILE A 67 -10.46 7.54 -9.18
C ILE A 67 -11.02 8.02 -10.52
N LYS A 68 -12.36 8.07 -10.64
CA LYS A 68 -13.05 8.53 -11.85
C LYS A 68 -12.61 9.94 -12.24
N THR A 69 -12.69 10.90 -11.32
CA THR A 69 -12.37 12.30 -11.60
C THR A 69 -10.90 12.46 -11.95
N THR A 70 -10.01 11.81 -11.20
CA THR A 70 -8.57 11.84 -11.45
C THR A 70 -8.24 11.28 -12.84
N LYS A 71 -8.83 10.15 -13.22
CA LYS A 71 -8.59 9.55 -14.55
C LYS A 71 -9.20 10.38 -15.70
N GLN A 72 -10.22 11.20 -15.44
CA GLN A 72 -10.72 12.16 -16.43
C GLN A 72 -9.72 13.29 -16.70
N HIS A 73 -8.98 13.74 -15.68
CA HIS A 73 -7.98 14.81 -15.81
C HIS A 73 -6.58 14.29 -16.15
N CYS A 74 -6.24 13.09 -15.69
CA CYS A 74 -4.95 12.42 -15.90
C CYS A 74 -5.20 11.02 -16.49
N PRO A 75 -5.56 10.88 -17.77
CA PRO A 75 -5.90 9.58 -18.36
C PRO A 75 -4.74 8.58 -18.32
N ASP A 76 -3.48 9.03 -18.43
CA ASP A 76 -2.27 8.20 -18.46
C ASP A 76 -1.72 7.88 -17.05
N LEU A 77 -2.33 8.39 -15.97
CA LEU A 77 -1.89 8.14 -14.61
C LEU A 77 -2.10 6.68 -14.23
N HIS A 78 -1.07 6.01 -13.74
CA HIS A 78 -1.20 4.72 -13.06
C HIS A 78 -1.45 4.93 -11.56
N ILE A 79 -2.35 4.11 -10.99
CA ILE A 79 -2.64 4.13 -9.55
C ILE A 79 -2.40 2.73 -9.00
N VAL A 80 -1.60 2.61 -7.95
CA VAL A 80 -1.39 1.35 -7.23
C VAL A 80 -1.88 1.52 -5.81
N ILE A 81 -2.83 0.68 -5.40
CA ILE A 81 -3.46 0.69 -4.08
C ILE A 81 -3.18 -0.65 -3.41
N ILE A 82 -2.60 -0.63 -2.23
CA ILE A 82 -2.50 -1.82 -1.38
C ILE A 82 -3.47 -1.73 -0.21
N ALA A 83 -3.92 -2.86 0.32
CA ALA A 83 -4.73 -2.89 1.53
C ALA A 83 -3.86 -2.67 2.78
N GLY A 84 -4.36 -1.88 3.73
CA GLY A 84 -3.81 -1.76 5.08
C GLY A 84 -4.50 -2.70 6.08
N ASN A 85 -4.21 -2.50 7.37
CA ASN A 85 -4.77 -3.35 8.44
C ASN A 85 -6.24 -3.05 8.73
N HIS A 86 -6.71 -1.82 8.44
CA HIS A 86 -8.11 -1.43 8.57
C HIS A 86 -8.95 -1.93 7.39
N ASP A 87 -8.35 -2.18 6.23
CA ASP A 87 -9.06 -2.57 5.02
C ASP A 87 -9.50 -4.04 5.04
N SER A 88 -10.64 -4.32 4.41
CA SER A 88 -11.02 -5.66 4.04
C SER A 88 -10.45 -6.01 2.67
N ALA A 89 -9.51 -6.95 2.61
CA ALA A 89 -8.90 -7.40 1.37
C ALA A 89 -9.94 -7.80 0.31
N ASN A 90 -10.98 -8.54 0.69
CA ASN A 90 -12.04 -8.96 -0.22
C ASN A 90 -12.83 -7.78 -0.77
N ARG A 91 -13.14 -6.80 0.08
CA ARG A 91 -13.95 -5.65 -0.30
C ARG A 91 -13.18 -4.71 -1.23
N ILE A 92 -11.93 -4.38 -0.88
CA ILE A 92 -11.13 -3.49 -1.72
C ILE A 92 -10.80 -4.12 -3.08
N MET A 93 -10.65 -5.45 -3.13
CA MET A 93 -10.41 -6.19 -4.37
C MET A 93 -11.68 -6.45 -5.21
N ALA A 94 -12.87 -6.24 -4.65
CA ALA A 94 -14.13 -6.53 -5.38
C ALA A 94 -14.24 -5.76 -6.70
N ALA A 95 -13.74 -4.53 -6.74
CA ALA A 95 -13.74 -3.69 -7.94
C ALA A 95 -12.48 -3.85 -8.82
N LYS A 96 -11.50 -4.69 -8.44
CA LYS A 96 -10.22 -4.86 -9.15
C LYS A 96 -10.38 -5.03 -10.67
N PRO A 97 -11.29 -5.92 -11.18
CA PRO A 97 -11.41 -6.12 -12.61
C PRO A 97 -11.91 -4.86 -13.36
N LEU A 98 -12.76 -4.06 -12.70
CA LEU A 98 -13.25 -2.81 -13.27
C LEU A 98 -12.18 -1.71 -13.21
N LEU A 99 -11.48 -1.58 -12.08
CA LEU A 99 -10.46 -0.57 -11.86
C LEU A 99 -9.24 -0.78 -12.77
N ALA A 100 -8.93 -2.02 -13.11
CA ALA A 100 -7.86 -2.36 -14.06
C ALA A 100 -8.06 -1.72 -15.45
N GLN A 101 -9.32 -1.44 -15.87
CA GLN A 101 -9.61 -0.73 -17.12
C GLN A 101 -9.20 0.75 -17.07
N PHE A 102 -8.86 1.25 -15.90
CA PHE A 102 -8.42 2.62 -15.65
C PHE A 102 -6.98 2.67 -15.12
N ASP A 103 -6.12 1.71 -15.48
CA ASP A 103 -4.73 1.59 -15.01
C ASP A 103 -4.62 1.72 -13.48
N THR A 104 -5.64 1.23 -12.78
CA THR A 104 -5.72 1.24 -11.32
C THR A 104 -5.59 -0.18 -10.80
N HIS A 105 -4.46 -0.46 -10.18
CA HIS A 105 -4.08 -1.76 -9.65
C HIS A 105 -4.40 -1.83 -8.16
N VAL A 106 -5.15 -2.85 -7.76
CA VAL A 106 -5.50 -3.06 -6.35
C VAL A 106 -4.96 -4.40 -5.88
N VAL A 107 -4.17 -4.38 -4.81
CA VAL A 107 -3.59 -5.57 -4.20
C VAL A 107 -4.01 -5.63 -2.72
N GLY A 108 -4.90 -6.54 -2.40
CA GLY A 108 -5.44 -6.70 -1.05
C GLY A 108 -4.91 -7.92 -0.30
N ARG A 109 -4.24 -8.85 -0.99
CA ARG A 109 -3.72 -10.11 -0.42
C ARG A 109 -2.38 -10.48 -1.02
N PHE A 110 -1.62 -11.21 -0.23
CA PHE A 110 -0.41 -11.89 -0.66
C PHE A 110 -0.64 -13.42 -0.60
N ASP A 111 -0.21 -14.11 -1.65
CA ASP A 111 -0.12 -15.57 -1.67
C ASP A 111 1.34 -15.98 -1.78
N SER A 112 1.85 -16.65 -0.77
CA SER A 112 3.24 -17.14 -0.75
C SER A 112 3.55 -18.20 -1.81
N ASN A 113 2.52 -18.85 -2.39
CA ASN A 113 2.70 -19.77 -3.52
C ASN A 113 2.75 -19.04 -4.87
N ALA A 114 2.38 -17.76 -4.89
CA ALA A 114 2.35 -16.93 -6.10
C ALA A 114 2.90 -15.51 -5.80
N PRO A 115 4.14 -15.36 -5.31
CA PRO A 115 4.70 -14.06 -4.91
C PRO A 115 4.80 -13.07 -6.07
N HIS A 116 4.79 -13.55 -7.32
CA HIS A 116 4.76 -12.70 -8.52
C HIS A 116 3.45 -11.92 -8.71
N GLU A 117 2.33 -12.34 -8.09
CA GLU A 117 1.04 -11.66 -8.21
C GLU A 117 1.01 -10.27 -7.56
N VAL A 118 1.93 -10.00 -6.64
CA VAL A 118 2.09 -8.66 -6.05
C VAL A 118 3.12 -7.81 -6.77
N VAL A 119 3.72 -8.32 -7.85
CA VAL A 119 4.72 -7.60 -8.65
C VAL A 119 4.07 -7.03 -9.90
N LEU A 120 4.08 -5.71 -10.01
CA LEU A 120 3.40 -4.97 -11.05
C LEU A 120 4.42 -4.23 -11.94
N PRO A 121 4.63 -4.65 -13.18
CA PRO A 121 5.36 -3.84 -14.16
C PRO A 121 4.47 -2.66 -14.57
N ILE A 122 4.94 -1.44 -14.33
CA ILE A 122 4.25 -0.20 -14.68
C ILE A 122 5.02 0.46 -15.81
N SER A 123 4.34 0.74 -16.92
CA SER A 123 4.93 1.41 -18.07
C SER A 123 4.19 2.71 -18.35
N THR A 124 4.89 3.83 -18.31
CA THR A 124 4.36 5.16 -18.58
C THR A 124 5.12 5.81 -19.73
N LYS A 125 4.56 6.88 -20.31
CA LYS A 125 5.25 7.67 -21.36
C LYS A 125 6.57 8.30 -20.89
N ASN A 126 6.77 8.43 -19.58
CA ASN A 126 7.94 9.08 -18.97
C ASN A 126 8.91 8.08 -18.31
N GLY A 127 8.73 6.78 -18.54
CA GLY A 127 9.59 5.70 -18.07
C GLY A 127 8.82 4.56 -17.40
N ASP A 128 9.55 3.50 -17.09
CA ASP A 128 9.00 2.27 -16.50
C ASP A 128 9.41 2.15 -15.04
N ALA A 129 8.67 1.36 -14.28
CA ALA A 129 9.06 0.90 -12.94
C ALA A 129 8.48 -0.47 -12.63
N ASN A 130 9.17 -1.27 -11.83
CA ASN A 130 8.64 -2.48 -11.23
C ASN A 130 8.17 -2.15 -9.80
N VAL A 131 6.91 -2.46 -9.48
CA VAL A 131 6.33 -2.16 -8.16
C VAL A 131 6.00 -3.47 -7.45
N VAL A 132 6.64 -3.73 -6.31
CA VAL A 132 6.24 -4.77 -5.36
C VAL A 132 5.16 -4.19 -4.46
N ALA A 133 3.90 -4.47 -4.77
CA ALA A 133 2.73 -3.93 -4.09
C ALA A 133 2.30 -4.83 -2.92
N MET A 134 3.10 -4.89 -1.85
CA MET A 134 2.85 -5.76 -0.71
C MET A 134 1.78 -5.16 0.21
N PRO A 135 0.60 -5.80 0.37
CA PRO A 135 -0.43 -5.33 1.30
C PRO A 135 -0.04 -5.62 2.76
N PHE A 136 -0.85 -5.15 3.70
CA PHE A 136 -0.72 -5.56 5.10
C PHE A 136 -0.81 -7.08 5.22
N LEU A 137 0.20 -7.69 5.82
CA LEU A 137 0.32 -9.15 5.97
C LEU A 137 -0.27 -9.59 7.31
N ARG A 138 -1.34 -10.37 7.26
CA ARG A 138 -1.88 -11.03 8.46
C ARG A 138 -1.15 -12.35 8.70
N SER A 139 -1.13 -12.82 9.93
CA SER A 139 -0.52 -14.13 10.27
C SER A 139 -1.09 -15.27 9.43
N SER A 140 -2.36 -15.19 9.02
CA SER A 140 -3.00 -16.17 8.11
C SER A 140 -2.35 -16.20 6.73
N ASP A 141 -1.93 -15.06 6.20
CA ASP A 141 -1.33 -14.93 4.88
C ASP A 141 0.09 -15.53 4.84
N LEU A 142 0.72 -15.61 6.01
CA LEU A 142 2.09 -16.14 6.20
C LEU A 142 2.13 -17.61 6.66
N SER A 143 0.97 -18.24 6.83
CA SER A 143 0.88 -19.60 7.42
C SER A 143 1.61 -20.68 6.62
N SER A 144 1.78 -20.53 5.31
CA SER A 144 2.50 -21.46 4.44
C SER A 144 3.99 -21.53 4.75
N TYR A 145 4.61 -20.42 5.13
CA TYR A 145 6.02 -20.38 5.52
C TYR A 145 6.27 -21.24 6.77
N ASN A 146 5.33 -21.26 7.72
CA ASN A 146 5.44 -22.08 8.92
C ASN A 146 5.30 -23.58 8.67
N ARG A 147 4.56 -23.99 7.61
CA ARG A 147 4.37 -25.42 7.31
C ARG A 147 5.62 -26.13 6.81
N GLN A 148 6.59 -25.37 6.32
CA GLN A 148 7.83 -25.88 5.73
C GLN A 148 9.01 -25.87 6.71
N GLN A 149 8.79 -25.43 7.96
CA GLN A 149 9.84 -25.26 8.97
C GLN A 149 9.66 -26.26 10.11
N GLU A 150 10.78 -26.76 10.67
CA GLU A 150 10.77 -27.60 11.87
C GLU A 150 10.34 -26.81 13.12
N GLN A 151 10.61 -25.51 13.14
CA GLN A 151 10.17 -24.59 14.19
C GLN A 151 9.37 -23.44 13.59
N PRO A 152 8.28 -23.00 14.25
CA PRO A 152 7.50 -21.87 13.79
C PRO A 152 8.37 -20.61 13.67
N LEU A 153 8.26 -19.91 12.54
CA LEU A 153 8.87 -18.60 12.35
C LEU A 153 8.14 -17.57 13.20
N SER A 154 8.87 -16.58 13.69
CA SER A 154 8.23 -15.36 14.20
C SER A 154 7.51 -14.61 13.08
N TYR A 155 6.57 -13.73 13.45
CA TYR A 155 5.86 -12.90 12.47
C TYR A 155 6.85 -12.10 11.60
N ASN A 156 7.84 -11.45 12.22
CA ASN A 156 8.84 -10.64 11.52
C ASN A 156 9.69 -11.47 10.54
N GLN A 157 10.06 -12.70 10.92
CA GLN A 157 10.78 -13.63 10.03
C GLN A 157 9.92 -14.03 8.82
N ALA A 158 8.65 -14.33 9.04
CA ALA A 158 7.73 -14.70 7.95
C ALA A 158 7.45 -13.51 7.01
N VAL A 159 7.32 -12.28 7.55
CA VAL A 159 7.22 -11.05 6.74
C VAL A 159 8.48 -10.83 5.92
N ALA A 160 9.67 -11.02 6.51
CA ALA A 160 10.93 -10.88 5.78
C ALA A 160 11.04 -11.87 4.61
N LEU A 161 10.58 -13.10 4.79
CA LEU A 161 10.52 -14.10 3.70
C LEU A 161 9.54 -13.67 2.60
N ALA A 162 8.36 -13.17 2.96
CA ALA A 162 7.37 -12.70 1.99
C ALA A 162 7.94 -11.57 1.09
N TYR A 163 8.61 -10.58 1.70
CA TYR A 163 9.28 -9.54 0.92
C TYR A 163 10.44 -10.08 0.08
N LYS A 164 11.24 -10.99 0.63
CA LYS A 164 12.34 -11.63 -0.13
C LYS A 164 11.82 -12.33 -1.37
N ASP A 165 10.75 -13.13 -1.25
CA ASP A 165 10.18 -13.87 -2.38
C ASP A 165 9.57 -12.94 -3.43
N ALA A 166 8.87 -11.87 -3.00
CA ALA A 166 8.32 -10.89 -3.91
C ALA A 166 9.42 -10.06 -4.62
N LEU A 167 10.49 -9.68 -3.91
CA LEU A 167 11.64 -8.98 -4.50
C LEU A 167 12.40 -9.89 -5.47
N GLN A 168 12.53 -11.17 -5.15
CA GLN A 168 13.10 -12.17 -6.08
C GLN A 168 12.26 -12.27 -7.35
N ALA A 169 10.94 -12.36 -7.23
CA ALA A 169 10.06 -12.40 -8.40
C ALA A 169 10.16 -11.10 -9.23
N ALA A 170 10.34 -9.95 -8.59
CA ALA A 170 10.56 -8.69 -9.30
C ALA A 170 11.88 -8.66 -10.08
N SER A 171 12.92 -9.35 -9.61
CA SER A 171 14.21 -9.44 -10.31
C SER A 171 14.18 -10.23 -11.62
N GLU A 172 13.11 -10.99 -11.85
CA GLU A 172 12.87 -11.72 -13.11
C GLU A 172 12.27 -10.83 -14.21
N LEU A 173 11.78 -9.64 -13.85
CA LEU A 173 11.25 -8.67 -14.80
C LEU A 173 12.37 -7.89 -15.52
N PRO A 174 12.07 -7.26 -16.67
CA PRO A 174 13.01 -6.34 -17.31
C PRO A 174 13.53 -5.28 -16.34
N ASN A 175 14.81 -4.91 -16.52
CA ASN A 175 15.47 -3.94 -15.64
C ASN A 175 14.78 -2.57 -15.71
N ALA A 176 14.21 -2.15 -14.59
CA ALA A 176 13.58 -0.86 -14.39
C ALA A 176 13.73 -0.47 -12.90
N PRO A 177 13.60 0.80 -12.54
CA PRO A 177 13.56 1.21 -11.13
C PRO A 177 12.58 0.36 -10.32
N LEU A 178 13.03 -0.13 -9.16
CA LEU A 178 12.27 -1.01 -8.30
C LEU A 178 11.70 -0.24 -7.10
N ILE A 179 10.38 -0.25 -6.98
CA ILE A 179 9.67 0.36 -5.86
C ILE A 179 9.05 -0.77 -5.02
N ALA A 180 9.31 -0.79 -3.72
CA ALA A 180 8.57 -1.65 -2.80
C ALA A 180 7.51 -0.84 -2.06
N MET A 181 6.30 -1.36 -1.96
CA MET A 181 5.25 -0.81 -1.10
C MET A 181 5.05 -1.72 0.11
N GLY A 182 4.56 -1.15 1.20
CA GLY A 182 4.17 -1.89 2.39
C GLY A 182 3.27 -1.09 3.31
N HIS A 183 2.48 -1.81 4.11
CA HIS A 183 1.70 -1.22 5.19
C HIS A 183 2.07 -1.96 6.48
N LEU A 184 2.99 -1.37 7.26
CA LEU A 184 3.58 -2.04 8.43
C LEU A 184 4.18 -1.03 9.41
N HIS A 185 4.26 -1.44 10.68
CA HIS A 185 4.98 -0.68 11.70
C HIS A 185 6.50 -0.88 11.50
N ALA A 186 7.16 0.09 10.90
CA ALA A 186 8.60 0.05 10.67
C ALA A 186 9.37 0.49 11.92
N LYS A 187 10.37 -0.31 12.32
CA LYS A 187 11.23 -0.01 13.47
C LYS A 187 12.05 1.26 13.20
N GLY A 188 12.04 2.16 14.18
CA GLY A 188 12.76 3.44 14.11
C GLY A 188 11.91 4.60 13.60
N GLY A 189 10.66 4.36 13.20
CA GLY A 189 9.71 5.41 12.92
C GLY A 189 9.09 5.99 14.20
N ASP A 190 8.72 7.27 14.15
CA ASP A 190 7.98 7.95 15.22
C ASP A 190 6.51 7.50 15.18
N ILE A 191 5.98 7.08 16.31
CA ILE A 191 4.58 6.68 16.48
C ILE A 191 3.76 7.90 16.91
N SER A 192 2.60 8.10 16.30
CA SER A 192 1.61 9.07 16.75
C SER A 192 0.64 8.40 17.72
N SER A 193 0.86 8.58 19.03
CA SER A 193 0.15 7.87 20.11
C SER A 193 -1.38 8.02 20.05
N ASP A 194 -1.88 9.06 19.41
CA ASP A 194 -3.31 9.42 19.43
C ASP A 194 -4.08 8.92 18.21
N SER A 195 -3.39 8.42 17.18
CA SER A 195 -4.01 8.07 15.89
C SER A 195 -3.71 6.66 15.39
N GLU A 196 -2.70 6.00 15.93
CA GLU A 196 -2.28 4.67 15.49
C GLU A 196 -2.74 3.58 16.48
N ARG A 197 -3.23 2.47 15.93
CA ARG A 197 -3.47 1.28 16.75
C ARG A 197 -2.14 0.59 17.02
N ASN A 198 -1.82 0.34 18.28
CA ASN A 198 -0.70 -0.53 18.63
C ASN A 198 -0.95 -1.93 18.09
N LEU A 199 -0.31 -2.25 16.99
CA LEU A 199 -0.34 -3.59 16.40
C LEU A 199 0.80 -4.42 16.99
N VAL A 200 0.50 -5.14 18.06
CA VAL A 200 1.37 -6.23 18.54
C VAL A 200 0.88 -7.52 17.89
N ILE A 201 1.54 -7.96 16.81
CA ILE A 201 1.23 -9.24 16.16
C ILE A 201 2.29 -10.23 16.58
N GLY A 202 1.87 -11.31 17.26
CA GLY A 202 2.79 -12.36 17.70
C GLY A 202 3.81 -11.95 18.77
N GLY A 203 3.59 -10.81 19.47
CA GLY A 203 4.51 -10.28 20.48
C GLY A 203 5.64 -9.41 19.93
N GLU A 204 5.65 -9.09 18.64
CA GLU A 204 6.64 -8.22 18.00
C GLU A 204 6.00 -6.91 17.55
N ASP A 205 6.57 -5.78 18.01
CA ASP A 205 5.95 -4.45 17.86
C ASP A 205 6.34 -3.75 16.56
N ALA A 206 7.51 -4.06 15.97
CA ALA A 206 8.01 -3.34 14.80
C ALA A 206 8.90 -4.20 13.92
N ILE A 207 8.82 -3.96 12.61
CA ILE A 207 9.57 -4.66 11.58
C ILE A 207 10.81 -3.86 11.20
N SER A 208 11.98 -4.50 11.16
CA SER A 208 13.21 -3.84 10.74
C SER A 208 13.14 -3.43 9.26
N ALA A 209 13.57 -2.21 8.95
CA ALA A 209 13.72 -1.76 7.56
C ALA A 209 14.70 -2.62 6.73
N SER A 210 15.58 -3.40 7.39
CA SER A 210 16.50 -4.32 6.72
C SER A 210 15.83 -5.43 5.92
N ILE A 211 14.52 -5.68 6.11
CA ILE A 211 13.77 -6.64 5.29
C ILE A 211 13.70 -6.25 3.81
N PHE A 212 13.78 -4.95 3.51
CA PHE A 212 13.73 -4.46 2.12
C PHE A 212 15.03 -4.68 1.35
N THR A 213 16.13 -5.02 2.05
CA THR A 213 17.47 -5.15 1.45
C THR A 213 17.91 -3.84 0.74
N ASP A 214 18.97 -3.90 -0.09
CA ASP A 214 19.40 -2.77 -0.91
C ASP A 214 18.82 -2.81 -2.34
N GLN A 215 17.87 -3.71 -2.61
CA GLN A 215 17.32 -3.88 -3.96
C GLN A 215 16.39 -2.74 -4.38
N PRO A 216 15.37 -2.33 -3.59
CA PRO A 216 14.49 -1.25 -4.01
C PRO A 216 15.21 0.10 -4.10
N ASP A 217 14.89 0.87 -5.13
CA ASP A 217 15.31 2.27 -5.25
C ASP A 217 14.50 3.19 -4.34
N TYR A 218 13.24 2.80 -4.05
CA TYR A 218 12.34 3.50 -3.15
C TYR A 218 11.43 2.52 -2.42
N VAL A 219 11.13 2.83 -1.13
CA VAL A 219 10.18 2.07 -0.32
C VAL A 219 9.06 3.00 0.15
N ALA A 220 7.84 2.73 -0.30
CA ALA A 220 6.63 3.47 0.04
C ALA A 220 5.87 2.76 1.17
N LEU A 221 5.92 3.29 2.39
CA LEU A 221 5.28 2.71 3.57
C LEU A 221 4.07 3.52 4.02
N GLY A 222 3.03 2.82 4.50
CA GLY A 222 1.93 3.35 5.30
C GLY A 222 1.97 2.81 6.73
N HIS A 223 0.92 3.11 7.51
CA HIS A 223 0.69 2.76 8.90
C HIS A 223 1.17 3.81 9.91
N LEU A 224 2.33 4.42 9.72
CA LEU A 224 2.81 5.50 10.58
C LEU A 224 2.27 6.83 10.05
N HIS A 225 1.35 7.46 10.79
CA HIS A 225 0.59 8.64 10.30
C HIS A 225 1.41 9.92 10.21
N LYS A 226 2.64 9.92 10.72
CA LYS A 226 3.56 11.06 10.58
C LYS A 226 4.45 10.86 9.36
N ALA A 227 4.42 11.82 8.44
CA ALA A 227 5.31 11.82 7.28
C ALA A 227 6.77 11.86 7.74
N GLN A 228 7.55 10.83 7.40
CA GLN A 228 8.91 10.64 7.88
C GLN A 228 9.73 9.73 6.96
N THR A 229 11.04 9.82 7.05
CA THR A 229 11.96 8.86 6.45
C THR A 229 12.43 7.89 7.54
N VAL A 230 12.08 6.61 7.42
CA VAL A 230 12.44 5.57 8.39
C VAL A 230 13.91 5.13 8.23
N ALA A 231 14.34 4.95 6.99
CA ALA A 231 15.72 4.60 6.66
C ALA A 231 16.15 5.24 5.34
N LYS A 232 17.45 5.44 5.18
CA LYS A 232 18.04 5.86 3.90
C LYS A 232 18.98 4.76 3.43
N LYS A 233 19.03 4.55 2.11
CA LYS A 233 20.07 3.73 1.48
C LYS A 233 21.39 4.48 1.61
N GLU A 234 22.43 3.83 2.10
CA GLU A 234 23.79 4.34 2.19
C GLU A 234 24.49 4.37 0.81
#